data_a19265e8b70d17597b6c744cdb79ba1e
#
_entry.id   a19265e8b70d17597b6c744cdb79ba1e
#
_cell.length_a   1.000
_cell.length_b   1.000
_cell.length_c   1.000
_cell.angle_alpha   90.00
_cell.angle_beta   90.00
_cell.angle_gamma   90.00
#
_symmetry.space_group_name_H-M   'P 1'
#
loop_
_entity.id
_entity.type
_entity.pdbx_description
1 polymer ?
#
loop_
_entity_poly.entity_id
_entity_poly.type
_entity_poly.pdbx_seq_one_letter_code
_entity_poly.pdbx_strand_id
1 'polypeptide(L)'
;MSPTNINELNNLLQESYPSLSKKMKLIAFYIIDQPQNLAINTLAVIASDIGVYPSTLVRFAKHFGFSGFAELQSLFKVRIAQTTINYQQRITDVKNITESDTATDSSNIFYDITKRNVAATQLLAENTDIDLIEDSVLALCEASEVILCGTNRAQPVANYFYYMLNNLGIRCRITNDTNEVENLSNWLDEKTVFIAITYNPYNENTTQAVKAAKKANSKVILLTDTELNPIANLADFLFSIHEAEIHTFRSLGATMCLVQAICISIGYHQQGN
;
A
#
# COMPACT_ATOMS: atom_id res chain seq x y z
N MET A 1 9.28 22.85 7.08
CA MET A 1 8.51 23.20 5.87
C MET A 1 7.25 22.35 5.89
N SER A 2 6.12 22.88 5.45
CA SER A 2 4.91 22.07 5.29
C SER A 2 5.05 21.11 4.10
N PRO A 3 4.52 19.88 4.19
CA PRO A 3 4.45 18.98 3.06
C PRO A 3 3.73 19.61 1.89
N THR A 4 4.28 19.46 0.70
CA THR A 4 3.70 20.01 -0.53
C THR A 4 2.81 19.02 -1.27
N ASN A 5 2.92 17.73 -0.91
CA ASN A 5 2.13 16.64 -1.48
C ASN A 5 1.86 15.55 -0.44
N ILE A 6 0.95 14.64 -0.77
CA ILE A 6 0.50 13.57 0.15
C ILE A 6 1.62 12.58 0.46
N ASN A 7 2.55 12.32 -0.46
CA ASN A 7 3.64 11.39 -0.20
C ASN A 7 4.60 11.94 0.86
N GLU A 8 4.94 13.23 0.77
CA GLU A 8 5.72 13.91 1.81
C GLU A 8 5.00 13.90 3.16
N LEU A 9 3.68 14.12 3.16
CA LEU A 9 2.89 14.04 4.39
C LEU A 9 2.90 12.62 4.97
N ASN A 10 2.72 11.59 4.15
CA ASN A 10 2.73 10.21 4.59
C ASN A 10 4.09 9.81 5.18
N ASN A 11 5.20 10.21 4.56
CA ASN A 11 6.54 9.97 5.09
C ASN A 11 6.73 10.63 6.46
N LEU A 12 6.33 11.90 6.61
CA LEU A 12 6.39 12.61 7.89
C LEU A 12 5.50 11.99 8.95
N LEU A 13 4.30 11.50 8.56
CA LEU A 13 3.40 10.79 9.46
C LEU A 13 4.06 9.51 9.95
N GLN A 14 4.68 8.74 9.07
CA GLN A 14 5.34 7.48 9.37
C GLN A 14 6.52 7.69 10.33
N GLU A 15 7.42 8.63 10.02
CA GLU A 15 8.56 8.98 10.88
C GLU A 15 8.13 9.46 12.27
N SER A 16 7.07 10.28 12.34
CA SER A 16 6.60 10.88 13.59
C SER A 16 5.68 9.96 14.39
N TYR A 17 5.10 8.92 13.78
CA TYR A 17 4.02 8.10 14.35
C TYR A 17 4.34 7.52 15.73
N PRO A 18 5.56 6.99 16.01
CA PRO A 18 5.89 6.47 17.34
C PRO A 18 5.73 7.51 18.44
N SER A 19 6.07 8.77 18.16
CA SER A 19 6.08 9.89 19.12
C SER A 19 4.72 10.60 19.26
N LEU A 20 3.75 10.34 18.35
CA LEU A 20 2.45 10.98 18.37
C LEU A 20 1.61 10.57 19.60
N SER A 21 0.86 11.53 20.15
CA SER A 21 -0.12 11.27 21.18
C SER A 21 -1.26 10.38 20.65
N LYS A 22 -1.97 9.67 21.54
CA LYS A 22 -3.07 8.77 21.18
C LYS A 22 -4.10 9.43 20.24
N LYS A 23 -4.48 10.70 20.50
CA LYS A 23 -5.42 11.44 19.64
C LYS A 23 -4.83 11.81 18.29
N MET A 24 -3.54 12.15 18.23
CA MET A 24 -2.87 12.41 16.95
C MET A 24 -2.71 11.14 16.12
N LYS A 25 -2.47 9.99 16.74
CA LYS A 25 -2.45 8.69 16.06
C LYS A 25 -3.80 8.35 15.42
N LEU A 26 -4.92 8.64 16.09
CA LEU A 26 -6.27 8.47 15.51
C LEU A 26 -6.48 9.35 14.28
N ILE A 27 -6.00 10.60 14.33
CA ILE A 27 -6.11 11.52 13.18
C ILE A 27 -5.22 11.04 12.02
N ALA A 28 -3.98 10.65 12.29
CA ALA A 28 -3.08 10.09 11.28
C ALA A 28 -3.69 8.86 10.60
N PHE A 29 -4.26 7.96 11.40
CA PHE A 29 -4.96 6.79 10.90
C PHE A 29 -6.14 7.17 9.98
N TYR A 30 -7.01 8.09 10.41
CA TYR A 30 -8.15 8.54 9.61
C TYR A 30 -7.72 9.18 8.28
N ILE A 31 -6.65 9.97 8.29
CA ILE A 31 -6.09 10.61 7.09
C ILE A 31 -5.69 9.56 6.04
N ILE A 32 -5.15 8.44 6.48
CA ILE A 32 -4.68 7.37 5.61
C ILE A 32 -5.84 6.45 5.18
N ASP A 33 -6.74 6.13 6.11
CA ASP A 33 -7.86 5.21 5.90
C ASP A 33 -8.99 5.86 5.07
N GLN A 34 -9.29 7.14 5.34
CA GLN A 34 -10.45 7.86 4.79
C GLN A 34 -10.08 9.13 4.01
N PRO A 35 -9.13 9.08 3.05
CA PRO A 35 -8.65 10.26 2.34
C PRO A 35 -9.76 10.97 1.55
N GLN A 36 -10.76 10.22 1.06
CA GLN A 36 -11.91 10.79 0.34
C GLN A 36 -12.82 11.56 1.30
N ASN A 37 -13.17 10.98 2.44
CA ASN A 37 -13.97 11.62 3.47
C ASN A 37 -13.26 12.85 4.03
N LEU A 38 -11.93 12.75 4.21
CA LEU A 38 -11.10 13.89 4.61
C LEU A 38 -11.22 15.07 3.62
N ALA A 39 -11.22 14.80 2.31
CA ALA A 39 -11.26 15.84 1.30
C ALA A 39 -12.63 16.52 1.17
N ILE A 40 -13.74 15.78 1.29
CA ILE A 40 -15.08 16.29 0.98
C ILE A 40 -15.85 16.77 2.22
N ASN A 41 -15.58 16.22 3.40
CA ASN A 41 -16.33 16.53 4.61
C ASN A 41 -15.83 17.81 5.29
N THR A 42 -16.70 18.41 6.10
CA THR A 42 -16.34 19.56 6.93
C THR A 42 -15.46 19.12 8.11
N LEU A 43 -14.67 20.05 8.64
CA LEU A 43 -13.84 19.82 9.83
C LEU A 43 -14.64 19.27 11.01
N ALA A 44 -15.89 19.72 11.19
CA ALA A 44 -16.77 19.29 12.28
C ALA A 44 -17.19 17.81 12.10
N VAL A 45 -17.53 17.39 10.87
CA VAL A 45 -17.88 16.00 10.55
C VAL A 45 -16.67 15.10 10.76
N ILE A 46 -15.51 15.45 10.23
CA ILE A 46 -14.26 14.70 10.40
C ILE A 46 -13.92 14.55 11.89
N ALA A 47 -14.03 15.62 12.66
CA ALA A 47 -13.76 15.59 14.11
C ALA A 47 -14.71 14.63 14.84
N SER A 48 -16.00 14.61 14.45
CA SER A 48 -17.01 13.69 14.97
C SER A 48 -16.68 12.24 14.62
N ASP A 49 -16.33 11.96 13.37
CA ASP A 49 -16.01 10.61 12.88
C ASP A 49 -14.81 10.00 13.61
N ILE A 50 -13.79 10.83 13.90
CA ILE A 50 -12.59 10.40 14.63
C ILE A 50 -12.84 10.32 16.16
N GLY A 51 -13.87 11.00 16.67
CA GLY A 51 -14.09 11.14 18.10
C GLY A 51 -13.13 12.12 18.78
N VAL A 52 -12.77 13.21 18.12
CA VAL A 52 -11.87 14.27 18.63
C VAL A 52 -12.54 15.65 18.55
N TYR A 53 -12.01 16.63 19.28
CA TYR A 53 -12.47 18.02 19.13
C TYR A 53 -11.91 18.64 17.82
N PRO A 54 -12.68 19.53 17.14
CA PRO A 54 -12.21 20.25 15.96
C PRO A 54 -10.86 20.95 16.14
N SER A 55 -10.62 21.52 17.32
CA SER A 55 -9.34 22.16 17.69
C SER A 55 -8.14 21.18 17.66
N THR A 56 -8.39 19.88 17.86
CA THR A 56 -7.32 18.86 17.80
C THR A 56 -6.88 18.64 16.36
N LEU A 57 -7.80 18.68 15.37
CA LEU A 57 -7.47 18.63 13.95
C LEU A 57 -6.64 19.83 13.51
N VAL A 58 -6.99 21.02 13.98
CA VAL A 58 -6.21 22.24 13.69
C VAL A 58 -4.80 22.14 14.28
N ARG A 59 -4.68 21.64 15.52
CA ARG A 59 -3.36 21.43 16.15
C ARG A 59 -2.54 20.36 15.43
N PHE A 60 -3.20 19.30 14.95
CA PHE A 60 -2.56 18.26 14.14
C PHE A 60 -1.96 18.87 12.85
N ALA A 61 -2.76 19.63 12.09
CA ALA A 61 -2.27 20.29 10.88
C ALA A 61 -1.08 21.21 11.16
N LYS A 62 -1.14 22.02 12.23
CA LYS A 62 -0.03 22.88 12.64
C LYS A 62 1.22 22.12 13.07
N HIS A 63 1.07 20.96 13.69
CA HIS A 63 2.20 20.11 14.09
C HIS A 63 3.00 19.62 12.87
N PHE A 64 2.32 19.36 11.75
CA PHE A 64 2.94 18.98 10.49
C PHE A 64 3.26 20.17 9.56
N GLY A 65 3.29 21.38 10.10
CA GLY A 65 3.78 22.58 9.40
C GLY A 65 2.74 23.32 8.56
N PHE A 66 1.48 22.88 8.53
CA PHE A 66 0.40 23.60 7.85
C PHE A 66 -0.07 24.82 8.65
N SER A 67 -0.55 25.84 7.95
CA SER A 67 -1.16 27.03 8.60
C SER A 67 -2.47 26.68 9.32
N GLY A 68 -3.17 25.62 8.88
CA GLY A 68 -4.39 25.10 9.46
C GLY A 68 -4.89 23.87 8.74
N PHE A 69 -6.03 23.32 9.24
CA PHE A 69 -6.60 22.10 8.69
C PHE A 69 -7.08 22.23 7.24
N ALA A 70 -7.54 23.41 6.83
CA ALA A 70 -7.98 23.65 5.45
C ALA A 70 -6.82 23.50 4.44
N GLU A 71 -5.60 23.90 4.78
CA GLU A 71 -4.43 23.72 3.94
C GLU A 71 -4.07 22.23 3.84
N LEU A 72 -4.03 21.49 4.94
CA LEU A 72 -3.86 20.04 4.93
C LEU A 72 -4.93 19.36 4.07
N GLN A 73 -6.19 19.73 4.25
CA GLN A 73 -7.31 19.19 3.48
C GLN A 73 -7.19 19.46 1.98
N SER A 74 -6.59 20.60 1.58
CA SER A 74 -6.43 20.95 0.18
C SER A 74 -5.56 19.96 -0.60
N LEU A 75 -4.56 19.36 0.03
CA LEU A 75 -3.74 18.30 -0.59
C LEU A 75 -4.60 17.11 -1.04
N PHE A 76 -5.57 16.75 -0.22
CA PHE A 76 -6.46 15.61 -0.50
C PHE A 76 -7.53 15.96 -1.55
N LYS A 77 -8.02 17.21 -1.58
CA LYS A 77 -8.93 17.68 -2.62
C LYS A 77 -8.30 17.62 -3.99
N VAL A 78 -7.05 18.07 -4.12
CA VAL A 78 -6.29 17.98 -5.37
C VAL A 78 -6.12 16.52 -5.81
N ARG A 79 -5.79 15.61 -4.89
CA ARG A 79 -5.63 14.19 -5.20
C ARG A 79 -6.93 13.52 -5.64
N ILE A 80 -8.06 13.81 -5.01
CA ILE A 80 -9.36 13.24 -5.43
C ILE A 80 -9.76 13.73 -6.80
N ALA A 81 -9.59 15.01 -7.09
CA ALA A 81 -9.77 15.53 -8.44
C ALA A 81 -8.91 14.76 -9.45
N GLN A 82 -7.66 14.45 -9.11
CA GLN A 82 -6.74 13.66 -9.93
C GLN A 82 -7.10 12.17 -10.02
N THR A 83 -7.65 11.56 -8.97
CA THR A 83 -8.00 10.12 -8.94
C THR A 83 -9.27 9.83 -9.74
N THR A 84 -10.20 10.75 -9.80
CA THR A 84 -11.43 10.67 -10.61
C THR A 84 -11.16 10.96 -12.11
N ILE A 85 -9.99 11.48 -12.43
CA ILE A 85 -9.56 11.83 -13.78
C ILE A 85 -9.20 10.54 -14.55
N ASN A 86 -9.85 10.31 -15.69
CA ASN A 86 -9.54 9.27 -16.65
C ASN A 86 -8.04 9.28 -17.00
N TYR A 87 -7.46 8.10 -17.25
CA TYR A 87 -6.04 7.90 -17.60
C TYR A 87 -5.52 8.86 -18.67
N GLN A 88 -6.35 9.18 -19.67
CA GLN A 88 -6.05 10.16 -20.72
C GLN A 88 -5.91 11.59 -20.18
N GLN A 89 -6.71 11.97 -19.20
CA GLN A 89 -6.66 13.30 -18.61
C GLN A 89 -5.42 13.48 -17.73
N ARG A 90 -4.96 12.41 -17.04
CA ARG A 90 -3.66 12.41 -16.33
C ARG A 90 -2.49 12.70 -17.27
N ILE A 91 -2.49 12.12 -18.48
CA ILE A 91 -1.49 12.39 -19.51
C ILE A 91 -1.58 13.84 -19.99
N THR A 92 -2.77 14.40 -20.13
CA THR A 92 -2.99 15.79 -20.56
C THR A 92 -2.52 16.78 -19.49
N ASP A 93 -2.81 16.50 -18.21
CA ASP A 93 -2.38 17.34 -17.10
C ASP A 93 -0.85 17.34 -16.95
N VAL A 94 -0.20 16.20 -17.18
CA VAL A 94 1.27 16.09 -17.27
C VAL A 94 1.82 17.00 -18.37
N LYS A 95 1.23 17.00 -19.56
CA LYS A 95 1.63 17.88 -20.67
C LYS A 95 1.49 19.36 -20.33
N ASN A 96 0.44 19.72 -19.58
CA ASN A 96 0.18 21.11 -19.19
C ASN A 96 1.10 21.62 -18.06
N ILE A 97 1.63 20.72 -17.22
CA ILE A 97 2.57 21.05 -16.14
C ILE A 97 4.00 21.19 -16.66
N THR A 98 4.33 20.46 -17.73
CA THR A 98 5.64 20.49 -18.38
C THR A 98 5.67 21.48 -19.54
N GLU A 99 5.49 22.76 -19.28
CA GLU A 99 5.64 23.86 -20.29
C GLU A 99 7.07 24.03 -20.81
N SER A 100 8.01 23.13 -20.49
CA SER A 100 9.34 23.13 -21.09
C SER A 100 9.40 22.07 -22.20
N ASP A 101 9.67 22.51 -23.42
CA ASP A 101 9.76 21.76 -24.69
C ASP A 101 10.63 20.47 -24.68
N THR A 102 11.28 20.13 -23.58
CA THR A 102 12.17 18.97 -23.44
C THR A 102 11.56 17.76 -22.75
N ALA A 103 10.40 17.87 -22.12
CA ALA A 103 9.84 16.82 -21.25
C ALA A 103 8.90 15.84 -21.97
N THR A 104 8.61 16.02 -23.25
CA THR A 104 7.68 15.17 -24.02
C THR A 104 8.35 14.15 -24.92
N ASP A 105 9.67 14.04 -24.87
CA ASP A 105 10.37 12.99 -25.61
C ASP A 105 10.26 11.65 -24.86
N SER A 106 9.80 10.61 -25.56
CA SER A 106 9.64 9.25 -25.03
C SER A 106 10.92 8.69 -24.42
N SER A 107 12.08 9.09 -24.89
CA SER A 107 13.37 8.70 -24.33
C SER A 107 13.58 9.28 -22.94
N ASN A 108 13.24 10.53 -22.70
CA ASN A 108 13.35 11.17 -21.38
C ASN A 108 12.39 10.53 -20.36
N ILE A 109 11.17 10.21 -20.77
CA ILE A 109 10.19 9.49 -19.93
C ILE A 109 10.73 8.11 -19.55
N PHE A 110 11.28 7.37 -20.51
CA PHE A 110 11.85 6.04 -20.27
C PHE A 110 13.00 6.10 -19.26
N TYR A 111 13.94 7.03 -19.44
CA TYR A 111 15.08 7.18 -18.52
C TYR A 111 14.62 7.63 -17.12
N ASP A 112 13.65 8.53 -17.00
CA ASP A 112 13.13 8.97 -15.70
C ASP A 112 12.42 7.82 -14.96
N ILE A 113 11.57 7.06 -15.66
CA ILE A 113 10.94 5.85 -15.12
C ILE A 113 11.99 4.85 -14.64
N THR A 114 12.99 4.55 -15.47
CA THR A 114 14.06 3.60 -15.13
C THR A 114 14.82 4.06 -13.89
N LYS A 115 15.26 5.32 -13.85
CA LYS A 115 16.01 5.89 -12.72
C LYS A 115 15.22 5.81 -11.41
N ARG A 116 13.92 6.15 -11.44
CA ARG A 116 13.05 6.10 -10.24
C ARG A 116 12.78 4.67 -9.80
N ASN A 117 12.60 3.73 -10.72
CA ASN A 117 12.44 2.32 -10.37
C ASN A 117 13.71 1.74 -9.73
N VAL A 118 14.88 2.09 -10.24
CA VAL A 118 16.16 1.70 -9.63
C VAL A 118 16.25 2.23 -8.20
N ALA A 119 15.94 3.52 -7.98
CA ALA A 119 15.97 4.10 -6.65
C ALA A 119 14.96 3.45 -5.69
N ALA A 120 13.73 3.18 -6.14
CA ALA A 120 12.72 2.49 -5.33
C ALA A 120 13.13 1.05 -4.96
N THR A 121 13.76 0.34 -5.88
CA THR A 121 14.25 -1.03 -5.63
C THR A 121 15.45 -1.04 -4.69
N GLN A 122 16.34 -0.06 -4.79
CA GLN A 122 17.45 0.12 -3.84
C GLN A 122 16.93 0.43 -2.44
N LEU A 123 15.97 1.34 -2.31
CA LEU A 123 15.34 1.68 -1.04
C LEU A 123 14.64 0.46 -0.41
N LEU A 124 13.99 -0.36 -1.22
CA LEU A 124 13.41 -1.62 -0.76
C LEU A 124 14.48 -2.54 -0.16
N ALA A 125 15.59 -2.73 -0.86
CA ALA A 125 16.68 -3.60 -0.40
C ALA A 125 17.35 -3.09 0.89
N GLU A 126 17.45 -1.78 1.06
CA GLU A 126 18.04 -1.15 2.26
C GLU A 126 17.13 -1.24 3.50
N ASN A 127 15.80 -1.22 3.30
CA ASN A 127 14.82 -1.16 4.40
C ASN A 127 14.11 -2.49 4.68
N THR A 128 14.29 -3.50 3.84
CA THR A 128 13.65 -4.80 4.08
C THR A 128 14.49 -5.64 5.04
N ASP A 129 13.86 -6.11 6.10
CA ASP A 129 14.45 -7.06 7.03
C ASP A 129 14.59 -8.43 6.36
N ILE A 130 15.79 -8.98 6.34
CA ILE A 130 16.07 -10.28 5.74
C ILE A 130 15.42 -11.40 6.53
N ASP A 131 15.41 -11.31 7.85
CA ASP A 131 14.76 -12.30 8.72
C ASP A 131 13.25 -12.38 8.42
N LEU A 132 12.62 -11.23 8.13
CA LEU A 132 11.21 -11.19 7.72
C LEU A 132 10.96 -11.92 6.39
N ILE A 133 11.90 -11.83 5.44
CA ILE A 133 11.82 -12.59 4.18
C ILE A 133 11.96 -14.08 4.47
N GLU A 134 12.96 -14.49 5.26
CA GLU A 134 13.22 -15.89 5.60
C GLU A 134 12.02 -16.53 6.32
N ASP A 135 11.47 -15.85 7.32
CA ASP A 135 10.29 -16.30 8.05
C ASP A 135 9.05 -16.43 7.15
N SER A 136 8.86 -15.48 6.22
CA SER A 136 7.75 -15.55 5.25
C SER A 136 7.93 -16.71 4.26
N VAL A 137 9.15 -16.98 3.82
CA VAL A 137 9.49 -18.12 2.95
C VAL A 137 9.20 -19.44 3.66
N LEU A 138 9.63 -19.60 4.92
CA LEU A 138 9.34 -20.79 5.72
C LEU A 138 7.82 -20.99 5.86
N ALA A 139 7.09 -19.92 6.19
CA ALA A 139 5.64 -20.00 6.32
C ALA A 139 4.96 -20.45 5.00
N LEU A 140 5.45 -19.98 3.84
CA LEU A 140 4.93 -20.37 2.53
C LEU A 140 5.26 -21.82 2.17
N CYS A 141 6.44 -22.31 2.55
CA CYS A 141 6.84 -23.70 2.31
C CYS A 141 6.04 -24.70 3.19
N GLU A 142 5.68 -24.32 4.40
CA GLU A 142 4.92 -25.14 5.35
C GLU A 142 3.40 -25.10 5.12
N ALA A 143 2.91 -24.13 4.34
CA ALA A 143 1.49 -23.93 4.12
C ALA A 143 0.83 -25.11 3.39
N SER A 144 -0.34 -25.53 3.87
CA SER A 144 -1.19 -26.51 3.14
C SER A 144 -1.79 -25.89 1.89
N GLU A 145 -2.07 -24.59 1.93
CA GLU A 145 -2.56 -23.78 0.83
C GLU A 145 -2.17 -22.31 1.01
N VAL A 146 -1.89 -21.64 -0.10
CA VAL A 146 -1.65 -20.19 -0.14
C VAL A 146 -2.80 -19.51 -0.88
N ILE A 147 -3.43 -18.52 -0.24
CA ILE A 147 -4.50 -17.73 -0.86
C ILE A 147 -4.01 -16.31 -1.09
N LEU A 148 -4.06 -15.87 -2.35
CA LEU A 148 -3.62 -14.53 -2.74
C LEU A 148 -4.83 -13.62 -2.99
N CYS A 149 -4.77 -12.41 -2.47
CA CYS A 149 -5.76 -11.37 -2.72
C CYS A 149 -5.06 -10.07 -3.16
N GLY A 150 -5.42 -9.58 -4.33
CA GLY A 150 -4.93 -8.32 -4.85
C GLY A 150 -5.84 -7.80 -5.96
N THR A 151 -6.44 -6.63 -5.74
CA THR A 151 -7.43 -6.03 -6.65
C THR A 151 -6.88 -4.78 -7.33
N ASN A 152 -7.49 -4.35 -8.42
CA ASN A 152 -7.10 -3.15 -9.16
C ASN A 152 -5.61 -3.17 -9.53
N ARG A 153 -4.85 -2.16 -9.08
CA ARG A 153 -3.41 -2.05 -9.33
C ARG A 153 -2.59 -3.22 -8.74
N ALA A 154 -3.06 -3.85 -7.67
CA ALA A 154 -2.39 -4.98 -7.04
C ALA A 154 -2.61 -6.31 -7.79
N GLN A 155 -3.64 -6.39 -8.63
CA GLN A 155 -3.98 -7.62 -9.35
C GLN A 155 -2.84 -8.19 -10.22
N PRO A 156 -2.08 -7.39 -10.99
CA PRO A 156 -0.92 -7.91 -11.74
C PRO A 156 0.13 -8.56 -10.85
N VAL A 157 0.37 -8.02 -9.65
CA VAL A 157 1.31 -8.59 -8.68
C VAL A 157 0.78 -9.91 -8.13
N ALA A 158 -0.50 -9.98 -7.74
CA ALA A 158 -1.13 -11.20 -7.26
C ALA A 158 -1.08 -12.31 -8.33
N ASN A 159 -1.37 -11.98 -9.59
CA ASN A 159 -1.29 -12.93 -10.70
C ASN A 159 0.13 -13.42 -10.95
N TYR A 160 1.12 -12.54 -10.87
CA TYR A 160 2.52 -12.90 -11.03
C TYR A 160 3.02 -13.79 -9.87
N PHE A 161 2.67 -13.45 -8.65
CA PHE A 161 3.00 -14.24 -7.47
C PHE A 161 2.36 -15.64 -7.55
N TYR A 162 1.08 -15.71 -7.89
CA TYR A 162 0.38 -16.97 -8.14
C TYR A 162 1.10 -17.83 -9.20
N TYR A 163 1.46 -17.21 -10.34
CA TYR A 163 2.20 -17.90 -11.39
C TYR A 163 3.51 -18.50 -10.88
N MET A 164 4.29 -17.74 -10.12
CA MET A 164 5.56 -18.19 -9.56
C MET A 164 5.38 -19.32 -8.55
N LEU A 165 4.45 -19.17 -7.58
CA LEU A 165 4.18 -20.18 -6.56
C LEU A 165 3.68 -21.49 -7.18
N ASN A 166 2.79 -21.40 -8.17
CA ASN A 166 2.28 -22.58 -8.85
C ASN A 166 3.38 -23.36 -9.59
N ASN A 167 4.34 -22.66 -10.23
CA ASN A 167 5.49 -23.31 -10.87
C ASN A 167 6.48 -23.93 -9.86
N LEU A 168 6.49 -23.48 -8.62
CA LEU A 168 7.27 -24.06 -7.52
C LEU A 168 6.52 -25.23 -6.84
N GLY A 169 5.35 -25.63 -7.33
CA GLY A 169 4.55 -26.70 -6.76
C GLY A 169 3.81 -26.34 -5.48
N ILE A 170 3.79 -25.05 -5.09
CA ILE A 170 3.00 -24.58 -3.95
C ILE A 170 1.52 -24.54 -4.34
N ARG A 171 0.69 -25.23 -3.56
CA ARG A 171 -0.76 -25.17 -3.76
C ARG A 171 -1.28 -23.78 -3.45
N CYS A 172 -1.80 -23.08 -4.46
CA CYS A 172 -2.25 -21.71 -4.29
C CYS A 172 -3.47 -21.36 -5.15
N ARG A 173 -4.21 -20.34 -4.74
CA ARG A 173 -5.34 -19.77 -5.47
C ARG A 173 -5.36 -18.25 -5.33
N ILE A 174 -6.06 -17.58 -6.25
CA ILE A 174 -6.33 -16.14 -6.18
C ILE A 174 -7.80 -15.95 -5.84
N THR A 175 -8.08 -14.98 -4.96
CA THR A 175 -9.41 -14.50 -4.64
C THR A 175 -9.45 -12.98 -4.83
N ASN A 176 -10.27 -12.52 -5.75
CA ASN A 176 -10.39 -11.09 -6.09
C ASN A 176 -11.85 -10.62 -6.14
N ASP A 177 -12.81 -11.55 -6.02
CA ASP A 177 -14.25 -11.27 -6.11
C ASP A 177 -14.85 -11.09 -4.71
N THR A 178 -15.77 -10.14 -4.60
CA THR A 178 -16.56 -9.87 -3.39
C THR A 178 -17.33 -11.12 -2.92
N ASN A 179 -17.87 -11.88 -3.85
CA ASN A 179 -18.61 -13.12 -3.53
C ASN A 179 -17.71 -14.25 -3.02
N GLU A 180 -16.43 -14.24 -3.40
CA GLU A 180 -15.45 -15.20 -2.91
C GLU A 180 -15.02 -14.87 -1.48
N VAL A 181 -14.99 -13.59 -1.09
CA VAL A 181 -14.63 -13.16 0.28
C VAL A 181 -15.62 -13.72 1.31
N GLU A 182 -16.91 -13.78 1.00
CA GLU A 182 -17.92 -14.37 1.87
C GLU A 182 -17.71 -15.90 2.06
N ASN A 183 -17.17 -16.57 1.06
CA ASN A 183 -16.88 -18.00 1.08
C ASN A 183 -15.45 -18.33 1.56
N LEU A 184 -14.60 -17.34 1.74
CA LEU A 184 -13.20 -17.51 2.17
C LEU A 184 -13.09 -18.32 3.47
N SER A 185 -14.03 -18.16 4.40
CA SER A 185 -14.05 -18.89 5.67
C SER A 185 -14.04 -20.43 5.51
N ASN A 186 -14.49 -20.95 4.36
CA ASN A 186 -14.47 -22.38 4.06
C ASN A 186 -13.08 -22.91 3.64
N TRP A 187 -12.15 -21.98 3.33
CA TRP A 187 -10.83 -22.30 2.79
C TRP A 187 -9.68 -21.88 3.71
N LEU A 188 -9.99 -21.05 4.72
CA LEU A 188 -9.04 -20.50 5.67
C LEU A 188 -8.98 -21.37 6.93
N ASP A 189 -7.76 -21.72 7.31
CA ASP A 189 -7.44 -22.42 8.55
C ASP A 189 -6.04 -22.01 9.07
N GLU A 190 -5.59 -22.61 10.15
CA GLU A 190 -4.28 -22.37 10.76
C GLU A 190 -3.09 -22.80 9.89
N LYS A 191 -3.31 -23.67 8.88
CA LYS A 191 -2.29 -24.13 7.94
C LYS A 191 -2.30 -23.36 6.63
N THR A 192 -3.19 -22.39 6.49
CA THR A 192 -3.30 -21.51 5.32
C THR A 192 -2.44 -20.28 5.52
N VAL A 193 -1.70 -19.87 4.47
CA VAL A 193 -1.08 -18.55 4.39
C VAL A 193 -1.91 -17.66 3.47
N PHE A 194 -2.34 -16.52 3.99
CA PHE A 194 -3.09 -15.52 3.22
C PHE A 194 -2.17 -14.36 2.82
N ILE A 195 -1.97 -14.14 1.52
CA ILE A 195 -1.19 -13.04 0.98
C ILE A 195 -2.13 -11.93 0.53
N ALA A 196 -2.10 -10.79 1.19
CA ALA A 196 -2.82 -9.61 0.80
C ALA A 196 -1.87 -8.58 0.15
N ILE A 197 -2.26 -8.08 -1.02
CA ILE A 197 -1.52 -7.03 -1.72
C ILE A 197 -2.47 -5.85 -1.90
N THR A 198 -2.18 -4.74 -1.25
CA THR A 198 -3.07 -3.57 -1.27
C THR A 198 -2.30 -2.27 -1.11
N TYR A 199 -2.69 -1.28 -1.90
CA TYR A 199 -2.10 0.06 -1.92
C TYR A 199 -3.19 1.11 -1.79
N ASN A 200 -2.85 2.28 -1.25
CA ASN A 200 -3.80 3.40 -1.18
C ASN A 200 -4.27 3.84 -2.58
N PRO A 201 -5.62 3.98 -2.77
CA PRO A 201 -6.71 3.75 -1.84
C PRO A 201 -6.96 2.27 -1.61
N TYR A 202 -7.06 1.88 -0.31
CA TYR A 202 -7.19 0.48 0.08
C TYR A 202 -8.56 -0.07 -0.29
N ASN A 203 -8.57 -1.30 -0.82
CA ASN A 203 -9.82 -1.95 -1.22
C ASN A 203 -10.49 -2.60 -0.01
N GLU A 204 -11.77 -2.33 0.21
CA GLU A 204 -12.54 -2.85 1.34
C GLU A 204 -12.63 -4.38 1.32
N ASN A 205 -12.78 -5.00 0.13
CA ASN A 205 -12.84 -6.46 0.03
C ASN A 205 -11.53 -7.11 0.51
N THR A 206 -10.38 -6.52 0.15
CA THR A 206 -9.07 -7.00 0.65
C THR A 206 -8.99 -6.84 2.18
N THR A 207 -9.49 -5.74 2.71
CA THR A 207 -9.57 -5.49 4.17
C THR A 207 -10.42 -6.55 4.87
N GLN A 208 -11.59 -6.87 4.33
CA GLN A 208 -12.48 -7.91 4.90
C GLN A 208 -11.86 -9.31 4.77
N ALA A 209 -11.20 -9.62 3.66
CA ALA A 209 -10.51 -10.88 3.46
C ALA A 209 -9.38 -11.11 4.48
N VAL A 210 -8.57 -10.08 4.77
CA VAL A 210 -7.53 -10.14 5.81
C VAL A 210 -8.15 -10.36 7.20
N LYS A 211 -9.24 -9.67 7.54
CA LYS A 211 -9.96 -9.88 8.80
C LYS A 211 -10.50 -11.32 8.92
N ALA A 212 -11.02 -11.89 7.81
CA ALA A 212 -11.47 -13.27 7.78
C ALA A 212 -10.31 -14.26 7.98
N ALA A 213 -9.16 -14.03 7.33
CA ALA A 213 -7.95 -14.84 7.49
C ALA A 213 -7.47 -14.86 8.95
N LYS A 214 -7.39 -13.69 9.59
CA LYS A 214 -7.00 -13.62 11.01
C LYS A 214 -8.01 -14.29 11.93
N LYS A 215 -9.30 -14.19 11.65
CA LYS A 215 -10.35 -14.89 12.43
C LYS A 215 -10.21 -16.43 12.32
N ALA A 216 -9.72 -16.93 11.19
CA ALA A 216 -9.46 -18.34 10.96
C ALA A 216 -8.07 -18.82 11.47
N ASN A 217 -7.31 -17.94 12.13
CA ASN A 217 -5.93 -18.16 12.59
C ASN A 217 -4.93 -18.43 11.44
N SER A 218 -5.24 -18.05 10.21
CA SER A 218 -4.29 -18.12 9.11
C SER A 218 -3.16 -17.11 9.31
N LYS A 219 -1.95 -17.47 8.87
CA LYS A 219 -0.84 -16.51 8.80
C LYS A 219 -1.10 -15.51 7.68
N VAL A 220 -0.85 -14.23 7.92
CA VAL A 220 -1.08 -13.15 6.94
C VAL A 220 0.24 -12.51 6.54
N ILE A 221 0.52 -12.54 5.23
CA ILE A 221 1.58 -11.74 4.59
C ILE A 221 0.90 -10.53 3.94
N LEU A 222 1.27 -9.33 4.33
CA LEU A 222 0.73 -8.09 3.77
C LEU A 222 1.80 -7.31 3.02
N LEU A 223 1.60 -7.11 1.71
CA LEU A 223 2.38 -6.21 0.87
C LEU A 223 1.59 -4.91 0.70
N THR A 224 2.14 -3.79 1.13
CA THR A 224 1.46 -2.50 1.13
C THR A 224 2.42 -1.33 0.92
N ASP A 225 1.90 -0.13 0.77
CA ASP A 225 2.69 1.10 0.53
C ASP A 225 3.08 1.83 1.81
N THR A 226 2.58 1.42 2.98
CA THR A 226 2.94 2.04 4.27
C THR A 226 2.60 1.14 5.45
N GLU A 227 3.39 1.22 6.51
CA GLU A 227 3.12 0.57 7.80
C GLU A 227 1.87 1.14 8.51
N LEU A 228 1.40 2.31 8.07
CA LEU A 228 0.18 2.94 8.58
C LEU A 228 -1.10 2.42 7.89
N ASN A 229 -0.98 1.37 7.06
CA ASN A 229 -2.15 0.71 6.49
C ASN A 229 -3.12 0.27 7.61
N PRO A 230 -4.44 0.50 7.47
CA PRO A 230 -5.44 0.14 8.49
C PRO A 230 -5.42 -1.31 8.98
N ILE A 231 -4.94 -2.22 8.14
CA ILE A 231 -4.84 -3.66 8.46
C ILE A 231 -3.40 -4.12 8.72
N ALA A 232 -2.42 -3.21 8.81
CA ALA A 232 -1.02 -3.57 9.04
C ALA A 232 -0.83 -4.34 10.35
N ASN A 233 -1.58 -4.00 11.39
CA ASN A 233 -1.56 -4.68 12.68
C ASN A 233 -2.15 -6.10 12.67
N LEU A 234 -2.76 -6.53 11.57
CA LEU A 234 -3.28 -7.88 11.37
C LEU A 234 -2.27 -8.79 10.64
N ALA A 235 -1.22 -8.22 10.07
CA ALA A 235 -0.19 -8.98 9.38
C ALA A 235 0.75 -9.67 10.36
N ASP A 236 1.10 -10.92 10.06
CA ASP A 236 2.20 -11.63 10.71
C ASP A 236 3.53 -11.25 10.04
N PHE A 237 3.49 -11.00 8.72
CA PHE A 237 4.62 -10.53 7.93
C PHE A 237 4.19 -9.29 7.13
N LEU A 238 4.70 -8.12 7.52
CA LEU A 238 4.38 -6.84 6.90
C LEU A 238 5.53 -6.33 6.04
N PHE A 239 5.30 -6.19 4.74
CA PHE A 239 6.22 -5.55 3.81
C PHE A 239 5.70 -4.19 3.39
N SER A 240 6.39 -3.13 3.81
CA SER A 240 6.12 -1.74 3.41
C SER A 240 6.99 -1.37 2.21
N ILE A 241 6.38 -1.11 1.04
CA ILE A 241 7.06 -0.97 -0.23
C ILE A 241 6.76 0.39 -0.85
N HIS A 242 7.78 1.22 -0.94
CA HIS A 242 7.69 2.53 -1.58
C HIS A 242 7.97 2.41 -3.08
N GLU A 243 6.91 2.39 -3.87
CA GLU A 243 7.01 2.33 -5.32
C GLU A 243 7.41 3.67 -5.94
N ALA A 244 8.12 3.60 -7.07
CA ALA A 244 8.36 4.78 -7.88
C ALA A 244 7.04 5.41 -8.35
N GLU A 245 6.96 6.74 -8.25
CA GLU A 245 5.81 7.51 -8.75
C GLU A 245 6.29 8.59 -9.71
N ILE A 246 5.66 8.66 -10.89
CA ILE A 246 5.94 9.65 -11.91
C ILE A 246 4.61 10.24 -12.36
N HIS A 247 4.41 11.53 -12.12
CA HIS A 247 3.20 12.24 -12.52
C HIS A 247 1.91 11.44 -12.17
N THR A 248 1.76 10.97 -10.94
CA THR A 248 0.62 10.15 -10.50
C THR A 248 0.55 8.72 -11.02
N PHE A 249 1.47 8.32 -11.91
CA PHE A 249 1.64 6.92 -12.30
C PHE A 249 2.56 6.23 -11.29
N ARG A 250 2.06 5.21 -10.63
CA ARG A 250 2.83 4.42 -9.69
C ARG A 250 3.31 3.13 -10.34
N SER A 251 4.58 2.84 -10.19
CA SER A 251 5.19 1.58 -10.60
C SER A 251 4.69 0.40 -9.75
N LEU A 252 5.06 -0.78 -10.17
CA LEU A 252 4.99 -2.03 -9.40
C LEU A 252 6.38 -2.71 -9.36
N GLY A 253 7.42 -2.00 -9.78
CA GLY A 253 8.75 -2.58 -9.99
C GLY A 253 9.37 -3.11 -8.71
N ALA A 254 9.30 -2.34 -7.63
CA ALA A 254 9.84 -2.75 -6.34
C ALA A 254 9.07 -3.95 -5.76
N THR A 255 7.73 -3.93 -5.81
CA THR A 255 6.93 -5.06 -5.34
C THR A 255 7.17 -6.33 -6.15
N MET A 256 7.30 -6.22 -7.48
CA MET A 256 7.63 -7.37 -8.33
C MET A 256 9.01 -7.94 -7.99
N CYS A 257 9.99 -7.10 -7.68
CA CYS A 257 11.31 -7.52 -7.24
C CYS A 257 11.24 -8.32 -5.92
N LEU A 258 10.47 -7.84 -4.93
CA LEU A 258 10.26 -8.56 -3.67
C LEU A 258 9.59 -9.92 -3.89
N VAL A 259 8.55 -9.97 -4.70
CA VAL A 259 7.85 -11.23 -5.06
C VAL A 259 8.82 -12.22 -5.71
N GLN A 260 9.67 -11.77 -6.62
CA GLN A 260 10.71 -12.60 -7.23
C GLN A 260 11.69 -13.12 -6.19
N ALA A 261 12.17 -12.26 -5.29
CA ALA A 261 13.10 -12.65 -4.23
C ALA A 261 12.50 -13.73 -3.33
N ILE A 262 11.26 -13.56 -2.86
CA ILE A 262 10.55 -14.55 -2.04
C ILE A 262 10.42 -15.89 -2.80
N CYS A 263 9.96 -15.87 -4.05
CA CYS A 263 9.77 -17.09 -4.84
C CYS A 263 11.08 -17.82 -5.14
N ILE A 264 12.15 -17.10 -5.48
CA ILE A 264 13.47 -17.69 -5.70
C ILE A 264 13.97 -18.32 -4.40
N SER A 265 13.80 -17.65 -3.26
CA SER A 265 14.18 -18.19 -1.94
C SER A 265 13.42 -19.47 -1.59
N ILE A 266 12.12 -19.56 -1.91
CA ILE A 266 11.34 -20.81 -1.79
C ILE A 266 12.00 -21.92 -2.62
N GLY A 267 12.36 -21.65 -3.88
CA GLY A 267 13.01 -22.62 -4.76
C GLY A 267 14.33 -23.14 -4.19
N TYR A 268 15.16 -22.27 -3.62
CA TYR A 268 16.38 -22.68 -2.93
C TYR A 268 16.11 -23.50 -1.66
N HIS A 269 15.14 -23.10 -0.88
CA HIS A 269 14.76 -23.83 0.34
C HIS A 269 14.29 -25.25 0.02
N GLN A 270 13.51 -25.43 -1.05
CA GLN A 270 13.04 -26.76 -1.50
C GLN A 270 14.16 -27.67 -2.04
N GLN A 271 15.29 -27.12 -2.52
CA GLN A 271 16.43 -27.89 -3.00
C GLN A 271 17.42 -28.26 -1.88
N GLY A 272 17.38 -27.56 -0.75
CA GLY A 272 18.27 -27.77 0.39
C GLY A 272 17.75 -28.78 1.41
N ASN A 273 16.48 -29.17 1.28
CA ASN A 273 15.83 -30.23 2.04
C ASN A 273 15.63 -31.48 1.17
#